data_620e6930ca122f6973415a787939a790
#
_entry.id   620e6930ca122f6973415a787939a790
#
_cell.length_a   1.000
_cell.length_b   1.000
_cell.length_c   1.000
_cell.angle_alpha   90.00
_cell.angle_beta   90.00
_cell.angle_gamma   90.00
#
_symmetry.space_group_name_H-M   'P 1'
#
loop_
_entity.id
_entity.type
_entity.pdbx_description
1 polymer ?
#
loop_
_entity_poly.entity_id
_entity_poly.type
_entity_poly.pdbx_seq_one_letter_code
_entity_poly.pdbx_strand_id
1 'polypeptide(L)'
;MYHHLSHLKELEAESIFVIREVAAQFEKPVLMFSGGKDSILMTYLAQKAFYPAKIPFSLLHVDTGHNFPETIKFRDELVERLGVKLIVGSVQDAIESGMVTEEKGYNASRNGLQTAVLLDELEKGQFDAAMGGARRDEEKARAKERFFSHRDEFGQWDPKNQRPELWNIFNGKKQFGEHFRIFPISNWTELDVWQYLAKEQVALPDLYLAKKRECFERNGVVLANSDYINMRPEEAASIEKRMIRFRTIGDMTCTGAVYSEADTLEKVVAEVASTRVTERGGRSDDKRSETAMEDRKKHGYF
;
A
#
# COMPACT_ATOMS: atom_id res chain seq x y z
N MET A 1 -33.91 -1.77 -21.33
CA MET A 1 -32.52 -1.43 -21.75
C MET A 1 -31.60 -1.81 -20.58
N TYR A 2 -30.89 -2.94 -20.69
CA TYR A 2 -29.96 -3.34 -19.63
C TYR A 2 -28.74 -2.43 -19.75
N HIS A 3 -28.54 -1.53 -18.78
CA HIS A 3 -27.31 -0.75 -18.67
C HIS A 3 -26.21 -1.68 -18.10
N HIS A 4 -25.40 -2.25 -18.98
CA HIS A 4 -24.18 -2.91 -18.56
C HIS A 4 -23.17 -1.84 -18.12
N LEU A 5 -22.73 -1.90 -16.87
CA LEU A 5 -21.61 -1.09 -16.41
C LEU A 5 -20.33 -1.52 -17.16
N SER A 6 -19.41 -0.59 -17.38
CA SER A 6 -18.08 -0.98 -17.84
C SER A 6 -17.34 -1.66 -16.69
N HIS A 7 -16.39 -2.53 -17.00
CA HIS A 7 -15.57 -3.24 -16.02
C HIS A 7 -15.04 -2.33 -14.89
N LEU A 8 -14.44 -1.18 -15.23
CA LEU A 8 -13.95 -0.24 -14.23
C LEU A 8 -15.06 0.38 -13.36
N LYS A 9 -16.27 0.55 -13.90
CA LYS A 9 -17.40 1.03 -13.10
C LYS A 9 -17.96 -0.06 -12.18
N GLU A 10 -17.90 -1.30 -12.57
CA GLU A 10 -18.26 -2.44 -11.70
C GLU A 10 -17.30 -2.54 -10.52
N LEU A 11 -15.98 -2.46 -10.77
CA LEU A 11 -14.95 -2.44 -9.73
C LEU A 11 -15.09 -1.23 -8.80
N GLU A 12 -15.36 -0.04 -9.35
CA GLU A 12 -15.64 1.17 -8.57
C GLU A 12 -16.85 0.97 -7.64
N ALA A 13 -17.95 0.47 -8.19
CA ALA A 13 -19.18 0.25 -7.43
C ALA A 13 -19.00 -0.77 -6.31
N GLU A 14 -18.29 -1.88 -6.57
CA GLU A 14 -17.95 -2.89 -5.58
C GLU A 14 -17.10 -2.29 -4.45
N SER A 15 -16.04 -1.57 -4.79
CA SER A 15 -15.15 -0.96 -3.79
C SER A 15 -15.87 0.09 -2.94
N ILE A 16 -16.70 0.94 -3.55
CA ILE A 16 -17.51 1.93 -2.83
C ILE A 16 -18.50 1.23 -1.88
N PHE A 17 -19.11 0.13 -2.33
CA PHE A 17 -20.01 -0.66 -1.49
C PHE A 17 -19.26 -1.21 -0.27
N VAL A 18 -18.11 -1.86 -0.47
CA VAL A 18 -17.27 -2.37 0.63
C VAL A 18 -16.87 -1.28 1.61
N ILE A 19 -16.42 -0.11 1.12
CA ILE A 19 -16.02 1.02 1.98
C ILE A 19 -17.20 1.54 2.82
N ARG A 20 -18.41 1.60 2.24
CA ARG A 20 -19.62 1.99 2.98
C ARG A 20 -20.05 0.96 4.01
N GLU A 21 -19.93 -0.33 3.69
CA GLU A 21 -20.19 -1.42 4.64
C GLU A 21 -19.23 -1.34 5.85
N VAL A 22 -17.96 -1.01 5.63
CA VAL A 22 -17.00 -0.79 6.71
C VAL A 22 -17.44 0.35 7.63
N ALA A 23 -17.81 1.49 7.07
CA ALA A 23 -18.26 2.62 7.87
C ALA A 23 -19.59 2.37 8.61
N ALA A 24 -20.42 1.43 8.11
CA ALA A 24 -21.67 1.06 8.73
C ALA A 24 -21.54 0.00 9.83
N GLN A 25 -20.56 -0.90 9.72
CA GLN A 25 -20.44 -2.07 10.61
C GLN A 25 -19.40 -1.91 11.72
N PHE A 26 -18.47 -0.96 11.60
CA PHE A 26 -17.38 -0.77 12.54
C PHE A 26 -17.44 0.60 13.23
N GLU A 27 -17.06 0.63 14.50
CA GLU A 27 -17.11 1.88 15.30
C GLU A 27 -15.91 2.78 15.02
N LYS A 28 -14.74 2.18 14.82
CA LYS A 28 -13.47 2.89 14.64
C LYS A 28 -12.69 2.37 13.43
N PRO A 29 -13.21 2.53 12.22
CA PRO A 29 -12.46 2.14 11.02
C PRO A 29 -11.33 3.13 10.73
N VAL A 30 -10.26 2.64 10.09
CA VAL A 30 -9.14 3.45 9.62
C VAL A 30 -8.74 3.01 8.19
N LEU A 31 -8.27 3.93 7.37
CA LEU A 31 -7.73 3.64 6.05
C LEU A 31 -6.21 3.77 6.07
N MET A 32 -5.53 2.67 5.73
CA MET A 32 -4.08 2.63 5.62
C MET A 32 -3.61 3.43 4.40
N PHE A 33 -2.78 4.42 4.63
CA PHE A 33 -2.28 5.32 3.59
C PHE A 33 -0.76 5.29 3.51
N SER A 34 -0.22 4.55 2.56
CA SER A 34 1.23 4.46 2.32
C SER A 34 1.77 5.53 1.37
N GLY A 35 0.92 6.33 0.74
CA GLY A 35 1.29 7.22 -0.35
C GLY A 35 1.51 6.50 -1.70
N GLY A 36 1.33 5.18 -1.74
CA GLY A 36 1.35 4.38 -2.95
C GLY A 36 0.05 4.48 -3.75
N LYS A 37 0.08 4.14 -5.05
CA LYS A 37 -1.06 4.26 -5.98
C LYS A 37 -2.33 3.59 -5.48
N ASP A 38 -2.21 2.42 -4.84
CA ASP A 38 -3.34 1.66 -4.34
C ASP A 38 -4.01 2.36 -3.14
N SER A 39 -3.22 2.92 -2.21
CA SER A 39 -3.74 3.70 -1.08
C SER A 39 -4.33 5.05 -1.54
N ILE A 40 -3.76 5.66 -2.59
CA ILE A 40 -4.31 6.87 -3.22
C ILE A 40 -5.66 6.55 -3.89
N LEU A 41 -5.74 5.45 -4.65
CA LEU A 41 -6.99 4.96 -5.23
C LEU A 41 -8.04 4.73 -4.15
N MET A 42 -7.69 4.04 -3.07
CA MET A 42 -8.57 3.79 -1.93
C MET A 42 -9.11 5.09 -1.31
N THR A 43 -8.25 6.09 -1.12
CA THR A 43 -8.64 7.39 -0.58
C THR A 43 -9.58 8.12 -1.54
N TYR A 44 -9.33 8.06 -2.84
CA TYR A 44 -10.21 8.63 -3.87
C TYR A 44 -11.59 7.94 -3.90
N LEU A 45 -11.61 6.61 -3.84
CA LEU A 45 -12.86 5.85 -3.75
C LEU A 45 -13.63 6.14 -2.45
N ALA A 46 -12.94 6.31 -1.32
CA ALA A 46 -13.54 6.73 -0.07
C ALA A 46 -14.16 8.13 -0.18
N GLN A 47 -13.48 9.08 -0.83
CA GLN A 47 -14.04 10.40 -1.11
C GLN A 47 -15.32 10.30 -1.94
N LYS A 48 -15.34 9.49 -3.01
CA LYS A 48 -16.54 9.24 -3.83
C LYS A 48 -17.65 8.56 -3.04
N ALA A 49 -17.30 7.61 -2.16
CA ALA A 49 -18.25 6.85 -1.37
C ALA A 49 -19.12 7.74 -0.45
N PHE A 50 -18.55 8.82 0.06
CA PHE A 50 -19.23 9.70 1.03
C PHE A 50 -19.58 11.07 0.48
N TYR A 51 -19.24 11.39 -0.78
CA TYR A 51 -19.61 12.68 -1.37
C TYR A 51 -21.12 12.94 -1.28
N PRO A 52 -21.57 14.17 -0.89
CA PRO A 52 -20.79 15.38 -0.62
C PRO A 52 -20.24 15.51 0.81
N ALA A 53 -20.48 14.53 1.69
CA ALA A 53 -19.91 14.52 3.04
C ALA A 53 -18.41 14.23 3.00
N LYS A 54 -17.73 14.51 4.11
CA LYS A 54 -16.32 14.15 4.32
C LYS A 54 -16.18 12.65 4.57
N ILE A 55 -14.98 12.13 4.35
CA ILE A 55 -14.59 10.76 4.74
C ILE A 55 -14.75 10.64 6.27
N PRO A 56 -15.55 9.67 6.78
CA PRO A 56 -15.90 9.59 8.20
C PRO A 56 -14.82 8.94 9.10
N PHE A 57 -13.71 8.51 8.54
CA PHE A 57 -12.61 7.85 9.26
C PHE A 57 -11.27 8.50 8.95
N SER A 58 -10.27 8.19 9.79
CA SER A 58 -8.91 8.72 9.65
C SER A 58 -8.11 7.95 8.60
N LEU A 59 -7.08 8.60 8.05
CA LEU A 59 -5.98 7.94 7.36
C LEU A 59 -4.89 7.59 8.39
N LEU A 60 -4.24 6.44 8.24
CA LEU A 60 -3.09 6.01 9.04
C LEU A 60 -1.89 5.77 8.13
N HIS A 61 -0.84 6.54 8.34
CA HIS A 61 0.44 6.41 7.66
C HIS A 61 1.51 5.91 8.62
N VAL A 62 2.29 4.91 8.22
CA VAL A 62 3.49 4.53 8.96
C VAL A 62 4.69 5.14 8.25
N ASP A 63 5.32 6.09 8.93
CA ASP A 63 6.51 6.80 8.46
C ASP A 63 7.77 6.04 8.89
N THR A 64 8.54 5.57 7.91
CA THR A 64 9.81 4.88 8.18
C THR A 64 10.95 5.85 8.51
N GLY A 65 10.77 7.14 8.26
CA GLY A 65 11.84 8.15 8.23
C GLY A 65 12.72 8.06 6.97
N HIS A 66 12.53 7.02 6.14
CA HIS A 66 13.23 6.79 4.88
C HIS A 66 12.27 6.86 3.66
N ASN A 67 11.13 7.50 3.82
CA ASN A 67 10.18 7.68 2.73
C ASN A 67 10.69 8.72 1.72
N PHE A 68 10.31 8.59 0.46
CA PHE A 68 10.60 9.59 -0.55
C PHE A 68 9.99 10.95 -0.15
N PRO A 69 10.74 12.06 -0.20
CA PRO A 69 10.21 13.40 0.10
C PRO A 69 8.98 13.76 -0.73
N GLU A 70 8.94 13.32 -2.00
CA GLU A 70 7.79 13.52 -2.88
C GLU A 70 6.52 12.81 -2.37
N THR A 71 6.67 11.64 -1.73
CA THR A 71 5.54 10.91 -1.13
C THR A 71 5.00 11.64 0.09
N ILE A 72 5.88 12.12 0.96
CA ILE A 72 5.50 12.87 2.17
C ILE A 72 4.79 14.16 1.79
N LYS A 73 5.37 14.93 0.87
CA LYS A 73 4.76 16.16 0.35
C LYS A 73 3.37 15.89 -0.23
N PHE A 74 3.25 14.88 -1.09
CA PHE A 74 1.97 14.50 -1.69
C PHE A 74 0.93 14.10 -0.64
N ARG A 75 1.34 13.33 0.38
CA ARG A 75 0.49 12.94 1.52
C ARG A 75 -0.10 14.15 2.21
N ASP A 76 0.74 15.09 2.58
CA ASP A 76 0.34 16.26 3.35
C ASP A 76 -0.61 17.17 2.54
N GLU A 77 -0.30 17.42 1.27
CA GLU A 77 -1.17 18.16 0.35
C GLU A 77 -2.53 17.46 0.13
N LEU A 78 -2.55 16.13 0.00
CA LEU A 78 -3.78 15.35 -0.14
C LEU A 78 -4.66 15.44 1.10
N VAL A 79 -4.07 15.26 2.28
CA VAL A 79 -4.76 15.32 3.57
C VAL A 79 -5.37 16.70 3.81
N GLU A 80 -4.62 17.77 3.54
CA GLU A 80 -5.12 19.13 3.64
C GLU A 80 -6.30 19.38 2.69
N ARG A 81 -6.16 19.00 1.43
CA ARG A 81 -7.21 19.16 0.40
C ARG A 81 -8.50 18.43 0.77
N LEU A 82 -8.41 17.22 1.32
CA LEU A 82 -9.57 16.42 1.70
C LEU A 82 -10.15 16.83 3.07
N GLY A 83 -9.38 17.52 3.89
CA GLY A 83 -9.75 17.85 5.27
C GLY A 83 -10.01 16.61 6.11
N VAL A 84 -9.25 15.53 5.86
CA VAL A 84 -9.33 14.25 6.57
C VAL A 84 -8.28 14.21 7.68
N LYS A 85 -8.58 13.53 8.79
CA LYS A 85 -7.62 13.35 9.86
C LYS A 85 -6.52 12.37 9.45
N LEU A 86 -5.25 12.75 9.60
CA LEU A 86 -4.10 11.88 9.44
C LEU A 86 -3.54 11.47 10.81
N ILE A 87 -3.24 10.19 10.96
CA ILE A 87 -2.49 9.61 12.07
C ILE A 87 -1.17 9.13 11.48
N VAL A 88 -0.06 9.44 12.14
CA VAL A 88 1.27 9.05 11.68
C VAL A 88 1.94 8.23 12.78
N GLY A 89 2.20 6.95 12.50
CA GLY A 89 3.04 6.10 13.31
C GLY A 89 4.50 6.24 12.85
N SER A 90 5.41 6.60 13.76
CA SER A 90 6.81 6.85 13.47
C SER A 90 7.68 5.64 13.82
N VAL A 91 8.37 5.09 12.81
CA VAL A 91 9.39 4.05 13.04
C VAL A 91 10.58 4.62 13.80
N GLN A 92 10.92 5.89 13.59
CA GLN A 92 12.01 6.55 14.32
C GLN A 92 11.71 6.61 15.83
N ASP A 93 10.50 7.04 16.23
CA ASP A 93 10.10 7.09 17.62
C ASP A 93 10.05 5.68 18.25
N ALA A 94 9.64 4.67 17.48
CA ALA A 94 9.64 3.29 17.92
C ALA A 94 11.06 2.74 18.17
N ILE A 95 12.05 3.16 17.37
CA ILE A 95 13.47 2.84 17.59
C ILE A 95 13.98 3.55 18.86
N GLU A 96 13.70 4.85 19.00
CA GLU A 96 14.14 5.66 20.14
C GLU A 96 13.54 5.19 21.47
N SER A 97 12.31 4.72 21.45
CA SER A 97 11.64 4.12 22.63
C SER A 97 12.09 2.69 22.94
N GLY A 98 12.86 2.05 22.04
CA GLY A 98 13.30 0.66 22.18
C GLY A 98 12.22 -0.39 21.85
N MET A 99 11.09 0.02 21.26
CA MET A 99 10.03 -0.90 20.80
C MET A 99 10.56 -1.81 19.69
N VAL A 100 11.37 -1.29 18.77
CA VAL A 100 11.99 -2.02 17.68
C VAL A 100 13.47 -1.73 17.60
N THR A 101 14.23 -2.65 17.02
CA THR A 101 15.68 -2.49 16.82
C THR A 101 15.98 -2.35 15.34
N GLU A 102 16.71 -1.29 14.97
CA GLU A 102 17.11 -1.04 13.60
C GLU A 102 18.23 -2.00 13.16
N GLU A 103 18.07 -2.59 11.99
CA GLU A 103 19.12 -3.37 11.34
C GLU A 103 20.30 -2.48 10.91
N LYS A 104 21.50 -3.05 10.92
CA LYS A 104 22.72 -2.36 10.46
C LYS A 104 23.34 -3.10 9.28
N GLY A 105 24.03 -2.37 8.42
CA GLY A 105 24.78 -2.94 7.28
C GLY A 105 24.23 -2.49 5.92
N TYR A 106 24.77 -3.09 4.86
CA TYR A 106 24.47 -2.67 3.47
C TYR A 106 23.04 -3.00 3.03
N ASN A 107 22.41 -3.98 3.65
CA ASN A 107 21.04 -4.40 3.33
C ASN A 107 20.03 -3.98 4.41
N ALA A 108 20.40 -3.08 5.31
CA ALA A 108 19.51 -2.58 6.34
C ALA A 108 18.30 -1.90 5.71
N SER A 109 17.11 -2.17 6.26
CA SER A 109 15.86 -1.59 5.81
C SER A 109 14.91 -1.47 7.00
N ARG A 110 14.19 -0.36 7.07
CA ARG A 110 13.14 -0.15 8.07
C ARG A 110 11.79 -0.74 7.65
N ASN A 111 11.71 -1.30 6.44
CA ASN A 111 10.46 -1.82 5.90
C ASN A 111 9.83 -2.90 6.80
N GLY A 112 10.63 -3.78 7.40
CA GLY A 112 10.16 -4.79 8.35
C GLY A 112 9.62 -4.22 9.66
N LEU A 113 10.14 -3.08 10.10
CA LEU A 113 9.77 -2.44 11.36
C LEU A 113 8.37 -1.80 11.33
N GLN A 114 7.85 -1.51 10.13
CA GLN A 114 6.52 -0.92 9.95
C GLN A 114 5.41 -1.77 10.58
N THR A 115 5.58 -3.10 10.62
CA THR A 115 4.55 -3.99 11.15
C THR A 115 4.29 -3.74 12.64
N ALA A 116 5.36 -3.62 13.44
CA ALA A 116 5.24 -3.37 14.88
C ALA A 116 4.60 -2.02 15.16
N VAL A 117 5.02 -0.97 14.43
CA VAL A 117 4.45 0.38 14.55
C VAL A 117 2.99 0.40 14.13
N LEU A 118 2.65 -0.31 13.05
CA LEU A 118 1.27 -0.42 12.61
C LEU A 118 0.37 -1.06 13.68
N LEU A 119 0.79 -2.18 14.26
CA LEU A 119 0.01 -2.88 15.28
C LEU A 119 -0.18 -2.00 16.53
N ASP A 120 0.87 -1.32 16.97
CA ASP A 120 0.85 -0.39 18.08
C ASP A 120 -0.13 0.80 17.84
N GLU A 121 -0.10 1.39 16.64
CA GLU A 121 -1.04 2.47 16.29
C GLU A 121 -2.50 1.98 16.18
N LEU A 122 -2.71 0.76 15.72
CA LEU A 122 -4.05 0.17 15.68
C LEU A 122 -4.58 -0.09 17.09
N GLU A 123 -3.74 -0.57 18.00
CA GLU A 123 -4.09 -0.77 19.40
C GLU A 123 -4.35 0.55 20.13
N LYS A 124 -3.43 1.53 20.04
CA LYS A 124 -3.60 2.88 20.61
C LYS A 124 -4.88 3.57 20.15
N GLY A 125 -5.17 3.47 18.86
CA GLY A 125 -6.39 4.01 18.26
C GLY A 125 -7.64 3.20 18.56
N GLN A 126 -7.49 1.98 19.10
CA GLN A 126 -8.58 1.00 19.27
C GLN A 126 -9.35 0.79 17.97
N PHE A 127 -8.63 0.72 16.84
CA PHE A 127 -9.24 0.51 15.53
C PHE A 127 -9.73 -0.93 15.38
N ASP A 128 -10.99 -1.06 15.04
CA ASP A 128 -11.66 -2.35 14.87
C ASP A 128 -11.72 -2.83 13.42
N ALA A 129 -11.44 -1.93 12.48
CA ALA A 129 -11.27 -2.25 11.07
C ALA A 129 -10.17 -1.39 10.42
N ALA A 130 -9.26 -2.04 9.68
CA ALA A 130 -8.23 -1.34 8.94
C ALA A 130 -8.31 -1.71 7.44
N MET A 131 -8.66 -0.71 6.61
CA MET A 131 -8.75 -0.86 5.16
C MET A 131 -7.38 -0.73 4.52
N GLY A 132 -7.03 -1.64 3.61
CA GLY A 132 -5.76 -1.65 2.89
C GLY A 132 -5.92 -1.88 1.40
N GLY A 133 -4.94 -1.43 0.62
CA GLY A 133 -4.93 -1.49 -0.84
C GLY A 133 -4.43 -2.82 -1.41
N ALA A 134 -4.49 -3.92 -0.66
CA ALA A 134 -4.05 -5.22 -1.15
C ALA A 134 -4.98 -5.79 -2.22
N ARG A 135 -4.39 -6.39 -3.26
CA ARG A 135 -5.11 -7.00 -4.39
C ARG A 135 -4.73 -8.46 -4.56
N ARG A 136 -5.67 -9.27 -5.04
CA ARG A 136 -5.46 -10.71 -5.25
C ARG A 136 -4.43 -11.02 -6.34
N ASP A 137 -4.26 -10.13 -7.32
CA ASP A 137 -3.30 -10.30 -8.41
C ASP A 137 -1.85 -9.99 -8.01
N GLU A 138 -1.64 -9.27 -6.93
CA GLU A 138 -0.31 -8.87 -6.47
C GLU A 138 0.56 -10.07 -6.09
N GLU A 139 -0.06 -11.05 -5.39
CA GLU A 139 0.66 -12.19 -4.85
C GLU A 139 -0.29 -13.34 -4.50
N LYS A 140 0.15 -14.59 -4.70
CA LYS A 140 -0.66 -15.81 -4.51
C LYS A 140 -1.24 -15.95 -3.10
N ALA A 141 -0.51 -15.55 -2.07
CA ALA A 141 -0.98 -15.63 -0.70
C ALA A 141 -2.19 -14.72 -0.44
N ARG A 142 -2.31 -13.61 -1.18
CA ARG A 142 -3.44 -12.68 -1.08
C ARG A 142 -4.71 -13.19 -1.74
N ALA A 143 -4.59 -14.10 -2.71
CA ALA A 143 -5.75 -14.70 -3.36
C ALA A 143 -6.64 -15.52 -2.42
N LYS A 144 -6.12 -15.95 -1.28
CA LYS A 144 -6.85 -16.72 -0.25
C LYS A 144 -7.65 -15.83 0.71
N GLU A 145 -7.37 -14.53 0.78
CA GLU A 145 -8.05 -13.62 1.69
C GLU A 145 -9.41 -13.19 1.15
N ARG A 146 -10.32 -12.87 2.05
CA ARG A 146 -11.63 -12.29 1.78
C ARG A 146 -11.52 -10.76 1.75
N PHE A 147 -12.61 -10.08 1.35
CA PHE A 147 -12.71 -8.64 1.54
C PHE A 147 -12.59 -8.28 3.01
N PHE A 148 -13.32 -8.98 3.89
CA PHE A 148 -13.26 -8.85 5.34
C PHE A 148 -12.40 -9.97 5.90
N SER A 149 -11.10 -9.73 6.04
CA SER A 149 -10.13 -10.70 6.57
C SER A 149 -10.09 -10.61 8.10
N HIS A 150 -10.60 -11.63 8.77
CA HIS A 150 -10.68 -11.70 10.22
C HIS A 150 -9.30 -11.87 10.85
N ARG A 151 -9.04 -11.10 11.92
CA ARG A 151 -7.81 -11.15 12.72
C ARG A 151 -8.16 -11.46 14.17
N ASP A 152 -7.41 -12.35 14.77
CA ASP A 152 -7.50 -12.65 16.19
C ASP A 152 -7.00 -11.50 17.08
N GLU A 153 -7.04 -11.69 18.38
CA GLU A 153 -6.56 -10.73 19.39
C GLU A 153 -5.06 -10.39 19.28
N PHE A 154 -4.26 -11.23 18.57
CA PHE A 154 -2.85 -11.02 18.31
C PHE A 154 -2.60 -10.37 16.93
N GLY A 155 -3.65 -10.02 16.20
CA GLY A 155 -3.55 -9.45 14.86
C GLY A 155 -3.26 -10.47 13.74
N GLN A 156 -3.27 -11.78 14.06
CA GLN A 156 -2.97 -12.83 13.10
C GLN A 156 -4.21 -13.20 12.29
N TRP A 157 -4.01 -13.60 11.04
CA TRP A 157 -5.09 -14.05 10.19
C TRP A 157 -5.71 -15.34 10.74
N ASP A 158 -7.02 -15.32 11.00
CA ASP A 158 -7.79 -16.48 11.44
C ASP A 158 -8.66 -17.04 10.31
N PRO A 159 -8.13 -17.97 9.49
CA PRO A 159 -8.88 -18.57 8.40
C PRO A 159 -10.02 -19.48 8.88
N LYS A 160 -10.00 -19.95 10.12
CA LYS A 160 -11.03 -20.87 10.65
C LYS A 160 -12.32 -20.13 10.97
N ASN A 161 -12.21 -18.92 11.48
CA ASN A 161 -13.34 -18.06 11.82
C ASN A 161 -13.71 -17.10 10.67
N GLN A 162 -13.00 -17.21 9.53
CA GLN A 162 -13.30 -16.44 8.33
C GLN A 162 -14.69 -16.80 7.79
N ARG A 163 -15.55 -15.80 7.67
CA ARG A 163 -16.93 -16.00 7.20
C ARG A 163 -17.01 -16.00 5.68
N PRO A 164 -17.95 -16.78 5.09
CA PRO A 164 -18.21 -16.70 3.65
C PRO A 164 -18.79 -15.33 3.28
N GLU A 165 -18.47 -14.86 2.09
CA GLU A 165 -18.94 -13.57 1.53
C GLU A 165 -19.87 -13.81 0.33
N LEU A 166 -20.85 -14.74 0.51
CA LEU A 166 -21.81 -15.06 -0.53
C LEU A 166 -22.69 -13.84 -0.82
N TRP A 167 -22.95 -13.60 -2.09
CA TRP A 167 -23.80 -12.48 -2.58
C TRP A 167 -23.34 -11.10 -2.11
N ASN A 168 -22.03 -10.93 -1.87
CA ASN A 168 -21.44 -9.70 -1.33
C ASN A 168 -22.05 -9.25 0.02
N ILE A 169 -22.45 -10.22 0.84
CA ILE A 169 -22.89 -9.96 2.21
C ILE A 169 -21.69 -10.08 3.12
N PHE A 170 -21.34 -8.97 3.76
CA PHE A 170 -20.20 -8.88 4.67
C PHE A 170 -20.67 -8.93 6.12
N ASN A 171 -19.89 -9.57 6.99
CA ASN A 171 -20.21 -9.70 8.40
C ASN A 171 -19.00 -9.30 9.26
N GLY A 172 -19.03 -8.09 9.79
CA GLY A 172 -18.03 -7.52 10.68
C GLY A 172 -18.17 -7.87 12.16
N LYS A 173 -19.03 -8.85 12.53
CA LYS A 173 -19.17 -9.25 13.93
C LYS A 173 -17.85 -9.83 14.45
N LYS A 174 -17.33 -9.27 15.54
CA LYS A 174 -16.07 -9.62 16.18
C LYS A 174 -16.25 -9.81 17.69
N GLN A 175 -15.29 -10.50 18.32
CA GLN A 175 -15.14 -10.56 19.77
C GLN A 175 -14.26 -9.39 20.25
N PHE A 176 -14.19 -9.24 21.56
CA PHE A 176 -13.27 -8.27 22.17
C PHE A 176 -11.81 -8.62 21.81
N GLY A 177 -11.02 -7.62 21.41
CA GLY A 177 -9.64 -7.79 20.97
C GLY A 177 -9.47 -8.19 19.50
N GLU A 178 -10.48 -8.76 18.85
CA GLU A 178 -10.44 -9.08 17.43
C GLU A 178 -10.65 -7.83 16.56
N HIS A 179 -10.13 -7.86 15.32
CA HIS A 179 -10.34 -6.80 14.35
C HIS A 179 -10.36 -7.35 12.92
N PHE A 180 -10.67 -6.49 11.97
CA PHE A 180 -10.68 -6.87 10.55
C PHE A 180 -9.65 -6.09 9.75
N ARG A 181 -9.00 -6.79 8.81
CA ARG A 181 -8.33 -6.17 7.66
C ARG A 181 -9.27 -6.22 6.48
N ILE A 182 -9.51 -5.09 5.86
CA ILE A 182 -10.46 -5.01 4.75
C ILE A 182 -9.75 -4.57 3.48
N PHE A 183 -10.08 -5.23 2.37
CA PHE A 183 -9.42 -5.05 1.07
C PHE A 183 -10.41 -4.66 -0.02
N PRO A 184 -10.92 -3.41 -0.03
CA PRO A 184 -11.97 -2.98 -0.96
C PRO A 184 -11.61 -3.08 -2.44
N ILE A 185 -10.32 -3.05 -2.78
CA ILE A 185 -9.83 -3.18 -4.15
C ILE A 185 -9.27 -4.58 -4.45
N SER A 186 -9.69 -5.60 -3.69
CA SER A 186 -9.18 -6.97 -3.79
C SER A 186 -9.29 -7.57 -5.20
N ASN A 187 -10.34 -7.25 -5.94
CA ASN A 187 -10.60 -7.76 -7.29
C ASN A 187 -9.96 -6.94 -8.42
N TRP A 188 -9.32 -5.82 -8.10
CA TRP A 188 -8.63 -5.00 -9.10
C TRP A 188 -7.30 -5.63 -9.51
N THR A 189 -6.97 -5.55 -10.79
CA THR A 189 -5.61 -5.82 -11.28
C THR A 189 -4.75 -4.54 -11.24
N GLU A 190 -3.43 -4.69 -11.35
CA GLU A 190 -2.55 -3.52 -11.48
C GLU A 190 -2.96 -2.65 -12.68
N LEU A 191 -3.32 -3.29 -13.79
CA LEU A 191 -3.76 -2.57 -14.98
C LEU A 191 -5.05 -1.80 -14.75
N ASP A 192 -6.04 -2.38 -14.04
CA ASP A 192 -7.29 -1.69 -13.69
C ASP A 192 -7.01 -0.45 -12.84
N VAL A 193 -6.11 -0.55 -11.87
CA VAL A 193 -5.69 0.59 -11.04
C VAL A 193 -5.15 1.71 -11.92
N TRP A 194 -4.18 1.41 -12.79
CA TRP A 194 -3.57 2.43 -13.65
C TRP A 194 -4.56 3.03 -14.66
N GLN A 195 -5.40 2.20 -15.29
CA GLN A 195 -6.43 2.68 -16.21
C GLN A 195 -7.46 3.58 -15.51
N TYR A 196 -7.86 3.22 -14.29
CA TYR A 196 -8.81 4.01 -13.53
C TYR A 196 -8.20 5.35 -13.09
N LEU A 197 -6.97 5.35 -12.55
CA LEU A 197 -6.27 6.55 -12.13
C LEU A 197 -6.06 7.53 -13.31
N ALA A 198 -5.71 7.01 -14.48
CA ALA A 198 -5.57 7.81 -15.70
C ALA A 198 -6.92 8.37 -16.17
N LYS A 199 -7.97 7.55 -16.20
CA LYS A 199 -9.32 7.94 -16.63
C LYS A 199 -9.94 9.01 -15.73
N GLU A 200 -9.81 8.86 -14.42
CA GLU A 200 -10.35 9.79 -13.43
C GLU A 200 -9.41 10.98 -13.14
N GLN A 201 -8.26 11.02 -13.80
CA GLN A 201 -7.22 12.05 -13.64
C GLN A 201 -6.82 12.25 -12.17
N VAL A 202 -6.66 11.15 -11.45
CA VAL A 202 -6.27 11.18 -10.04
C VAL A 202 -4.82 11.63 -9.91
N ALA A 203 -4.58 12.64 -9.09
CA ALA A 203 -3.22 13.11 -8.81
C ALA A 203 -2.38 12.03 -8.15
N LEU A 204 -1.13 11.91 -8.56
CA LEU A 204 -0.15 10.93 -8.07
C LEU A 204 1.20 11.60 -7.80
N PRO A 205 2.02 11.05 -6.90
CA PRO A 205 3.42 11.46 -6.78
C PRO A 205 4.17 11.28 -8.11
N ASP A 206 5.02 12.23 -8.42
CA ASP A 206 5.86 12.24 -9.63
C ASP A 206 6.79 11.03 -9.76
N LEU A 207 6.95 10.24 -8.69
CA LEU A 207 7.75 9.02 -8.66
C LEU A 207 7.25 7.94 -9.63
N TYR A 208 5.98 7.98 -9.98
CA TYR A 208 5.37 7.02 -10.91
C TYR A 208 5.68 7.31 -12.39
N LEU A 209 6.11 8.50 -12.68
CA LEU A 209 6.48 8.94 -14.03
C LEU A 209 8.00 8.85 -14.22
N ALA A 210 8.43 8.48 -15.42
CA ALA A 210 9.85 8.37 -15.74
C ALA A 210 10.52 9.73 -15.64
N LYS A 211 11.57 9.79 -14.83
CA LYS A 211 12.41 10.98 -14.64
C LYS A 211 13.88 10.57 -14.61
N LYS A 212 14.74 11.50 -15.00
CA LYS A 212 16.18 11.33 -14.92
C LYS A 212 16.63 11.43 -13.45
N ARG A 213 17.05 10.31 -12.87
CA ARG A 213 17.51 10.21 -11.47
C ARG A 213 18.84 9.51 -11.38
N GLU A 214 19.63 9.83 -10.35
CA GLU A 214 20.80 9.04 -9.99
C GLU A 214 20.35 7.71 -9.42
N CYS A 215 20.93 6.64 -9.94
CA CYS A 215 20.61 5.28 -9.52
C CYS A 215 21.83 4.37 -9.67
N PHE A 216 21.77 3.24 -9.00
CA PHE A 216 22.73 2.16 -9.09
C PHE A 216 22.02 0.82 -9.01
N GLU A 217 22.72 -0.26 -9.30
CA GLU A 217 22.14 -1.60 -9.28
C GLU A 217 22.71 -2.41 -8.12
N ARG A 218 21.82 -3.03 -7.33
CA ARG A 218 22.15 -3.95 -6.23
C ARG A 218 21.38 -5.25 -6.39
N ASN A 219 22.09 -6.37 -6.58
CA ASN A 219 21.49 -7.71 -6.71
C ASN A 219 20.37 -7.79 -7.79
N GLY A 220 20.56 -7.10 -8.93
CA GLY A 220 19.59 -7.05 -10.02
C GLY A 220 18.34 -6.21 -9.69
N VAL A 221 18.44 -5.29 -8.74
CA VAL A 221 17.42 -4.28 -8.44
C VAL A 221 18.01 -2.90 -8.62
N VAL A 222 17.35 -2.06 -9.44
CA VAL A 222 17.72 -0.64 -9.60
C VAL A 222 17.23 0.13 -8.39
N LEU A 223 18.12 0.81 -7.67
CA LEU A 223 17.80 1.66 -6.54
C LEU A 223 18.14 3.12 -6.86
N ALA A 224 17.28 4.04 -6.45
CA ALA A 224 17.62 5.46 -6.52
C ALA A 224 18.69 5.79 -5.49
N ASN A 225 19.63 6.66 -5.86
CA ASN A 225 20.64 7.16 -4.93
C ASN A 225 19.99 7.92 -3.77
N SER A 226 20.37 7.60 -2.54
CA SER A 226 19.83 8.20 -1.32
C SER A 226 20.83 8.11 -0.17
N ASP A 227 20.85 9.12 0.69
CA ASP A 227 21.67 9.17 1.90
C ASP A 227 21.30 8.09 2.94
N TYR A 228 20.10 7.51 2.83
CA TYR A 228 19.64 6.42 3.70
C TYR A 228 20.16 5.05 3.30
N ILE A 229 20.80 4.93 2.13
CA ILE A 229 21.32 3.65 1.64
C ILE A 229 22.81 3.54 1.96
N ASN A 230 23.16 2.59 2.82
CA ASN A 230 24.57 2.24 3.01
C ASN A 230 25.11 1.56 1.75
N MET A 231 25.93 2.28 0.97
CA MET A 231 26.49 1.79 -0.28
C MET A 231 27.87 1.15 -0.07
N ARG A 232 28.13 0.07 -0.83
CA ARG A 232 29.49 -0.45 -0.98
C ARG A 232 30.31 0.49 -1.88
N PRO A 233 31.64 0.52 -1.76
CA PRO A 233 32.47 1.39 -2.61
C PRO A 233 32.24 1.18 -4.11
N GLU A 234 32.05 -0.07 -4.54
CA GLU A 234 31.76 -0.41 -5.94
C GLU A 234 30.39 0.12 -6.41
N GLU A 235 29.37 0.12 -5.53
CA GLU A 235 28.05 0.67 -5.83
C GLU A 235 28.09 2.19 -5.96
N ALA A 236 28.79 2.86 -5.05
CA ALA A 236 28.98 4.31 -5.10
C ALA A 236 29.72 4.75 -6.38
N ALA A 237 30.68 3.96 -6.86
CA ALA A 237 31.40 4.20 -8.10
C ALA A 237 30.56 3.93 -9.36
N SER A 238 29.44 3.19 -9.25
CA SER A 238 28.55 2.82 -10.34
C SER A 238 27.33 3.73 -10.50
N ILE A 239 27.21 4.78 -9.66
CA ILE A 239 26.06 5.70 -9.73
C ILE A 239 26.06 6.42 -11.09
N GLU A 240 24.92 6.33 -11.76
CA GLU A 240 24.68 7.01 -13.05
C GLU A 240 23.30 7.63 -13.12
N LYS A 241 23.11 8.61 -14.01
CA LYS A 241 21.82 9.24 -14.26
C LYS A 241 21.08 8.49 -15.37
N ARG A 242 19.99 7.81 -15.02
CA ARG A 242 19.11 7.07 -15.95
C ARG A 242 17.67 7.55 -15.88
N MET A 243 16.91 7.30 -16.94
CA MET A 243 15.46 7.45 -16.93
C MET A 243 14.87 6.26 -16.20
N ILE A 244 14.31 6.52 -15.02
CA ILE A 244 13.69 5.51 -14.15
C ILE A 244 12.35 6.00 -13.62
N ARG A 245 11.46 5.07 -13.31
CA ARG A 245 10.24 5.28 -12.55
C ARG A 245 10.05 4.18 -11.51
N PHE A 246 9.11 4.38 -10.60
CA PHE A 246 8.75 3.36 -9.61
C PHE A 246 7.40 2.76 -9.95
N ARG A 247 7.25 1.42 -9.85
CA ARG A 247 5.95 0.72 -9.98
C ARG A 247 5.23 0.69 -8.62
N THR A 248 6.00 0.60 -7.55
CA THR A 248 5.52 0.65 -6.16
C THR A 248 6.35 1.69 -5.40
N ILE A 249 5.75 2.32 -4.40
CA ILE A 249 6.43 3.29 -3.53
C ILE A 249 6.41 2.75 -2.11
N GLY A 250 7.53 2.91 -1.41
CA GLY A 250 7.71 2.51 -0.02
C GLY A 250 8.96 3.17 0.56
N ASP A 251 9.70 2.44 1.38
CA ASP A 251 11.00 2.86 1.93
C ASP A 251 12.05 2.94 0.83
N MET A 252 12.82 4.04 0.78
CA MET A 252 13.85 4.27 -0.26
C MET A 252 14.93 3.21 -0.28
N THR A 253 15.23 2.60 0.88
CA THR A 253 16.32 1.62 0.99
C THR A 253 16.03 0.29 0.29
N CYS A 254 14.75 -0.01 0.03
CA CYS A 254 14.33 -1.29 -0.57
C CYS A 254 13.39 -1.15 -1.78
N THR A 255 12.96 0.07 -2.12
CA THR A 255 12.05 0.31 -3.25
C THR A 255 12.81 0.25 -4.56
N GLY A 256 12.55 -0.80 -5.35
CA GLY A 256 13.13 -0.95 -6.68
C GLY A 256 12.47 -0.04 -7.72
N ALA A 257 13.31 0.57 -8.56
CA ALA A 257 12.91 1.28 -9.75
C ALA A 257 12.97 0.39 -10.99
N VAL A 258 12.38 0.85 -12.08
CA VAL A 258 12.50 0.24 -13.42
C VAL A 258 12.99 1.29 -14.42
N TYR A 259 13.83 0.88 -15.36
CA TYR A 259 14.17 1.70 -16.50
C TYR A 259 12.93 1.91 -17.36
N SER A 260 12.61 3.15 -17.68
CA SER A 260 11.37 3.48 -18.38
C SER A 260 11.45 4.86 -19.01
N GLU A 261 10.74 5.03 -20.14
CA GLU A 261 10.51 6.29 -20.82
C GLU A 261 9.06 6.80 -20.63
N ALA A 262 8.29 6.14 -19.76
CA ALA A 262 6.88 6.46 -19.50
C ALA A 262 6.77 7.69 -18.60
N ASP A 263 6.74 8.87 -19.19
CA ASP A 263 6.65 10.17 -18.53
C ASP A 263 5.21 10.71 -18.40
N THR A 264 4.22 9.95 -18.89
CA THR A 264 2.78 10.24 -18.73
C THR A 264 2.03 8.99 -18.26
N LEU A 265 0.83 9.18 -17.67
CA LEU A 265 0.01 8.06 -17.20
C LEU A 265 -0.41 7.13 -18.33
N GLU A 266 -0.68 7.65 -19.53
CA GLU A 266 -1.03 6.85 -20.70
C GLU A 266 0.13 5.93 -21.11
N LYS A 267 1.36 6.42 -21.07
CA LYS A 267 2.56 5.60 -21.34
C LYS A 267 2.76 4.56 -20.25
N VAL A 268 2.51 4.91 -18.96
CA VAL A 268 2.56 3.95 -17.85
C VAL A 268 1.53 2.83 -18.06
N VAL A 269 0.29 3.16 -18.43
CA VAL A 269 -0.76 2.18 -18.75
C VAL A 269 -0.32 1.24 -19.88
N ALA A 270 0.24 1.79 -20.96
CA ALA A 270 0.72 1.00 -22.09
C ALA A 270 1.88 0.06 -21.70
N GLU A 271 2.82 0.56 -20.89
CA GLU A 271 3.95 -0.23 -20.37
C GLU A 271 3.46 -1.38 -19.47
N VAL A 272 2.55 -1.10 -18.54
CA VAL A 272 1.99 -2.10 -17.63
C VAL A 272 1.20 -3.16 -18.41
N ALA A 273 0.40 -2.77 -19.40
CA ALA A 273 -0.34 -3.68 -20.26
C ALA A 273 0.55 -4.66 -21.05
N SER A 274 1.78 -4.25 -21.38
CA SER A 274 2.76 -5.07 -22.09
C SER A 274 3.65 -5.93 -21.18
N THR A 275 3.66 -5.66 -19.87
CA THR A 275 4.55 -6.29 -18.90
C THR A 275 4.02 -7.67 -18.48
N ARG A 276 4.90 -8.69 -18.48
CA ARG A 276 4.59 -10.05 -18.00
C ARG A 276 5.04 -10.32 -16.56
N VAL A 277 5.77 -9.38 -15.94
CA VAL A 277 6.32 -9.52 -14.59
C VAL A 277 5.34 -8.91 -13.61
N THR A 278 5.05 -9.64 -12.52
CA THR A 278 4.20 -9.12 -11.44
C THR A 278 4.82 -7.87 -10.79
N GLU A 279 3.99 -7.01 -10.26
CA GLU A 279 4.39 -5.75 -9.63
C GLU A 279 5.45 -5.94 -8.53
N ARG A 280 5.32 -6.98 -7.72
CA ARG A 280 6.23 -7.28 -6.60
C ARG A 280 7.54 -7.95 -7.01
N GLY A 281 7.63 -8.51 -8.21
CA GLY A 281 8.85 -9.14 -8.68
C GLY A 281 10.09 -8.22 -8.76
N GLY A 282 9.91 -6.91 -8.62
CA GLY A 282 10.96 -5.90 -8.58
C GLY A 282 11.43 -5.47 -7.17
N ARG A 283 10.80 -5.93 -6.08
CA ARG A 283 11.20 -5.53 -4.71
C ARG A 283 12.37 -6.37 -4.21
N SER A 284 13.38 -5.71 -3.63
CA SER A 284 14.55 -6.40 -3.08
C SER A 284 14.21 -7.28 -1.87
N ASP A 285 13.25 -6.88 -1.06
CA ASP A 285 12.83 -7.62 0.15
C ASP A 285 12.06 -8.91 -0.18
N ASP A 286 11.25 -8.90 -1.24
CA ASP A 286 10.46 -10.08 -1.64
C ASP A 286 11.33 -11.15 -2.33
N LYS A 287 12.54 -10.79 -2.78
CA LYS A 287 13.53 -11.74 -3.33
C LYS A 287 14.30 -12.53 -2.25
N ARG A 288 14.17 -12.16 -0.97
CA ARG A 288 14.90 -12.81 0.14
C ARG A 288 14.30 -14.14 0.59
N SER A 289 12.98 -14.38 0.36
CA SER A 289 12.29 -15.62 0.74
C SER A 289 11.05 -15.83 -0.11
N GLU A 290 10.82 -17.06 -0.60
CA GLU A 290 9.59 -17.45 -1.31
C GLU A 290 8.34 -17.40 -0.41
N THR A 291 8.51 -17.45 0.92
CA THR A 291 7.45 -17.41 1.93
C THR A 291 7.32 -16.04 2.61
N ALA A 292 8.07 -15.02 2.18
CA ALA A 292 8.15 -13.72 2.85
C ALA A 292 6.78 -13.11 3.18
N MET A 293 5.78 -13.24 2.29
CA MET A 293 4.43 -12.72 2.54
C MET A 293 3.62 -13.59 3.50
N GLU A 294 3.75 -14.91 3.46
CA GLU A 294 3.05 -15.80 4.41
C GLU A 294 3.61 -15.60 5.82
N ASP A 295 4.92 -15.41 5.95
CA ASP A 295 5.56 -15.12 7.23
C ASP A 295 5.15 -13.74 7.76
N ARG A 296 5.08 -12.71 6.91
CA ARG A 296 4.57 -11.39 7.30
C ARG A 296 3.13 -11.42 7.78
N LYS A 297 2.25 -12.23 7.17
CA LYS A 297 0.87 -12.43 7.62
C LYS A 297 0.77 -13.05 9.00
N LYS A 298 1.65 -14.01 9.32
CA LYS A 298 1.74 -14.61 10.67
C LYS A 298 2.16 -13.58 11.74
N HIS A 299 2.89 -12.55 11.34
CA HIS A 299 3.31 -11.46 12.21
C HIS A 299 2.33 -10.27 12.21
N GLY A 300 1.15 -10.41 11.60
CA GLY A 300 0.12 -9.37 11.60
C GLY A 300 0.26 -8.30 10.49
N TYR A 301 1.15 -8.51 9.51
CA TYR A 301 1.24 -7.63 8.35
C TYR A 301 0.09 -7.88 7.34
N PHE A 302 -0.16 -6.89 6.44
CA PHE A 302 -1.14 -7.01 5.36
C PHE A 302 -0.77 -8.08 4.35
#